data_4e5c3af585161a6df15d1c3772520b00
#
_entry.id   4e5c3af585161a6df15d1c3772520b00
#
_cell.length_a   1.000
_cell.length_b   1.000
_cell.length_c   1.000
_cell.angle_alpha   90.00
_cell.angle_beta   90.00
_cell.angle_gamma   90.00
#
_symmetry.space_group_name_H-M   'P 1'
#
loop_
_entity.id
_entity.type
_entity.pdbx_description
1 polymer ?
#
loop_
_entity_poly.entity_id
_entity_poly.type
_entity_poly.pdbx_seq_one_letter_code
_entity_poly.pdbx_strand_id
1 'polypeptide(L)'
;MVLLKDVNEKVYKIIGACMEVHRALGPGFPVDFYSKALEVELPTKELAFETKKFLQVMYKETLVGTLEADFVVDEKVVLALRSQDGLKDTEVQQVLRCLSLAGCSIGLLVNFGLVKIQYKRILPSHQQRETRKEPYRHMGYREIGRTREGNPVI
;
A
#
# COMPACT_ATOMS: atom_id res chain seq x y z
N MET A 1 -8.58 -1.57 20.74
CA MET A 1 -9.20 -1.30 19.46
C MET A 1 -8.61 -0.04 18.83
N VAL A 2 -8.32 -0.10 17.55
CA VAL A 2 -7.75 1.03 16.84
C VAL A 2 -8.87 1.89 16.28
N LEU A 3 -8.85 3.15 16.61
CA LEU A 3 -9.83 4.07 16.08
C LEU A 3 -9.45 4.48 14.66
N LEU A 4 -10.45 4.62 13.82
CA LEU A 4 -10.24 5.07 12.46
C LEU A 4 -9.48 6.40 12.43
N LYS A 5 -9.77 7.25 13.38
CA LYS A 5 -9.11 8.55 13.48
C LYS A 5 -7.61 8.38 13.68
N ASP A 6 -7.19 7.45 14.55
CA ASP A 6 -5.77 7.21 14.77
C ASP A 6 -5.07 6.73 13.51
N VAL A 7 -5.71 5.82 12.80
CA VAL A 7 -5.13 5.29 11.56
C VAL A 7 -5.01 6.40 10.53
N ASN A 8 -6.04 7.22 10.41
CA ASN A 8 -6.02 8.32 9.45
C ASN A 8 -4.92 9.33 9.76
N GLU A 9 -4.69 9.60 11.05
CA GLU A 9 -3.62 10.50 11.44
C GLU A 9 -2.26 9.95 11.05
N LYS A 10 -2.08 8.64 11.24
CA LYS A 10 -0.82 8.00 10.85
C LYS A 10 -0.62 8.05 9.34
N VAL A 11 -1.67 7.78 8.58
CA VAL A 11 -1.60 7.85 7.13
C VAL A 11 -1.23 9.27 6.69
N TYR A 12 -1.83 10.26 7.32
CA TYR A 12 -1.55 11.65 7.00
C TYR A 12 -0.07 11.97 7.25
N LYS A 13 0.48 11.52 8.37
CA LYS A 13 1.89 11.73 8.68
C LYS A 13 2.80 11.01 7.68
N ILE A 14 2.42 9.80 7.28
CA ILE A 14 3.20 9.06 6.31
C ILE A 14 3.22 9.77 4.97
N ILE A 15 2.07 10.26 4.53
CA ILE A 15 2.00 11.01 3.28
C ILE A 15 2.87 12.25 3.37
N GLY A 16 2.84 12.94 4.51
CA GLY A 16 3.68 14.10 4.73
C GLY A 16 5.15 13.77 4.64
N ALA A 17 5.55 12.64 5.22
CA ALA A 17 6.95 12.20 5.14
C ALA A 17 7.33 11.91 3.69
N CYS A 18 6.44 11.25 2.94
CA CYS A 18 6.72 10.96 1.55
C CYS A 18 6.85 12.24 0.73
N MET A 19 6.01 13.22 1.00
CA MET A 19 6.08 14.49 0.31
C MET A 19 7.37 15.22 0.60
N GLU A 20 7.83 15.18 1.85
CA GLU A 20 9.10 15.79 2.22
C GLU A 20 10.25 15.15 1.45
N VAL A 21 10.26 13.83 1.41
CA VAL A 21 11.31 13.10 0.71
C VAL A 21 11.28 13.43 -0.78
N HIS A 22 10.09 13.43 -1.36
CA HIS A 22 9.93 13.69 -2.78
C HIS A 22 10.38 15.12 -3.12
N ARG A 23 10.04 16.06 -2.26
CA ARG A 23 10.43 17.46 -2.48
C ARG A 23 11.94 17.60 -2.43
N ALA A 24 12.59 16.91 -1.49
CA ALA A 24 14.02 17.03 -1.32
C ALA A 24 14.80 16.34 -2.43
N LEU A 25 14.37 15.14 -2.85
CA LEU A 25 15.12 14.36 -3.81
C LEU A 25 14.66 14.59 -5.26
N GLY A 26 13.37 14.85 -5.45
CA GLY A 26 12.82 14.95 -6.79
C GLY A 26 12.58 13.58 -7.41
N PRO A 27 11.94 13.53 -8.58
CA PRO A 27 11.69 12.27 -9.25
C PRO A 27 12.94 11.73 -9.92
N GLY A 28 12.92 10.45 -10.30
CA GLY A 28 13.94 9.90 -11.18
C GLY A 28 14.99 9.04 -10.54
N PHE A 29 15.00 8.92 -9.23
CA PHE A 29 15.94 8.02 -8.56
C PHE A 29 15.35 6.63 -8.47
N PRO A 30 16.21 5.61 -8.30
CA PRO A 30 15.72 4.27 -8.00
C PRO A 30 14.92 4.28 -6.70
N VAL A 31 13.97 3.36 -6.59
CA VAL A 31 13.06 3.35 -5.44
C VAL A 31 13.81 3.18 -4.12
N ASP A 32 14.95 2.49 -4.14
CA ASP A 32 15.72 2.29 -2.90
C ASP A 32 16.17 3.60 -2.26
N PHE A 33 16.42 4.61 -3.09
CA PHE A 33 16.83 5.92 -2.55
C PHE A 33 15.73 6.51 -1.69
N TYR A 34 14.50 6.41 -2.18
CA TYR A 34 13.35 6.94 -1.44
C TYR A 34 13.07 6.12 -0.20
N SER A 35 13.28 4.81 -0.30
CA SER A 35 13.09 3.93 0.85
C SER A 35 14.04 4.33 1.98
N LYS A 36 15.31 4.51 1.65
CA LYS A 36 16.30 4.87 2.67
C LYS A 36 16.02 6.26 3.24
N ALA A 37 15.57 7.17 2.40
CA ALA A 37 15.23 8.51 2.89
C ALA A 37 14.05 8.45 3.85
N LEU A 38 13.08 7.58 3.58
CA LEU A 38 11.94 7.42 4.48
C LEU A 38 12.35 6.82 5.81
N GLU A 39 13.37 5.95 5.82
CA GLU A 39 13.87 5.43 7.09
C GLU A 39 14.41 6.55 7.97
N VAL A 40 14.89 7.62 7.36
CA VAL A 40 15.34 8.79 8.10
C VAL A 40 14.17 9.68 8.49
N GLU A 41 13.21 9.83 7.60
CA GLU A 41 12.14 10.80 7.80
C GLU A 41 11.04 10.31 8.75
N LEU A 42 10.67 9.03 8.67
CA LEU A 42 9.55 8.52 9.48
C LEU A 42 9.76 8.71 10.97
N PRO A 43 10.96 8.46 11.52
CA PRO A 43 11.16 8.71 12.96
C PRO A 43 10.93 10.16 13.37
N THR A 44 11.21 11.11 12.48
CA THR A 44 10.96 12.51 12.82
C THR A 44 9.49 12.80 13.00
N LYS A 45 8.63 11.92 12.48
CA LYS A 45 7.18 12.02 12.65
C LYS A 45 6.69 11.13 13.77
N GLU A 46 7.62 10.56 14.55
CA GLU A 46 7.28 9.67 15.66
C GLU A 46 6.55 8.42 15.20
N LEU A 47 6.95 7.88 14.05
CA LEU A 47 6.36 6.67 13.51
C LEU A 47 7.38 5.54 13.58
N ALA A 48 6.97 4.42 14.19
CA ALA A 48 7.77 3.21 14.19
C ALA A 48 7.50 2.43 12.91
N PHE A 49 8.48 1.64 12.47
CA PHE A 49 8.27 0.89 11.24
C PHE A 49 9.18 -0.32 11.18
N GLU A 50 8.77 -1.27 10.35
CA GLU A 50 9.60 -2.39 9.91
C GLU A 50 9.76 -2.28 8.42
N THR A 51 10.94 -2.64 7.91
CA THR A 51 11.19 -2.61 6.48
C THR A 51 11.38 -4.02 5.97
N LYS A 52 11.01 -4.23 4.71
CA LYS A 52 11.25 -5.49 4.01
C LYS A 52 10.74 -6.68 4.80
N LYS A 53 9.49 -6.55 5.23
CA LYS A 53 8.87 -7.60 6.01
C LYS A 53 8.35 -8.68 5.07
N PHE A 54 8.77 -9.93 5.28
CA PHE A 54 8.34 -11.04 4.46
C PHE A 54 7.05 -11.63 5.00
N LEU A 55 6.10 -11.82 4.11
CA LEU A 55 4.77 -12.34 4.44
C LEU A 55 4.58 -13.65 3.71
N GLN A 56 4.30 -14.70 4.46
CA GLN A 56 4.18 -16.04 3.89
C GLN A 56 2.82 -16.23 3.25
N VAL A 57 2.83 -16.85 2.07
CA VAL A 57 1.59 -17.19 1.36
C VAL A 57 1.45 -18.70 1.41
N MET A 58 0.37 -19.18 2.01
CA MET A 58 0.14 -20.61 2.20
C MET A 58 -1.00 -21.06 1.30
N TYR A 59 -0.87 -22.28 0.81
CA TYR A 59 -1.95 -22.95 0.11
C TYR A 59 -2.08 -24.36 0.66
N LYS A 60 -3.19 -24.66 1.29
CA LYS A 60 -3.45 -25.98 1.88
C LYS A 60 -2.26 -26.45 2.73
N GLU A 61 -1.81 -25.55 3.62
CA GLU A 61 -0.73 -25.83 4.57
C GLU A 61 0.63 -25.98 3.93
N THR A 62 0.76 -25.62 2.66
CA THR A 62 2.05 -25.63 1.96
C THR A 62 2.47 -24.21 1.69
N LEU A 63 3.71 -23.89 2.02
CA LEU A 63 4.24 -22.57 1.70
C LEU A 63 4.48 -22.49 0.20
N VAL A 64 3.74 -21.61 -0.49
CA VAL A 64 3.88 -21.48 -1.94
C VAL A 64 4.67 -20.25 -2.34
N GLY A 65 4.93 -19.33 -1.42
CA GLY A 65 5.73 -18.17 -1.73
C GLY A 65 5.70 -17.15 -0.62
N THR A 66 6.43 -16.05 -0.82
CA THR A 66 6.41 -14.94 0.11
C THR A 66 6.22 -13.65 -0.65
N LEU A 67 5.57 -12.71 -0.01
CA LEU A 67 5.52 -11.34 -0.49
C LEU A 67 6.34 -10.46 0.43
N GLU A 68 6.89 -9.41 -0.10
CA GLU A 68 7.67 -8.48 0.71
C GLU A 68 6.90 -7.17 0.81
N ALA A 69 6.67 -6.74 2.05
CA ALA A 69 6.11 -5.42 2.31
C ALA A 69 7.26 -4.45 2.50
N ASP A 70 7.26 -3.36 1.73
CA ASP A 70 8.36 -2.39 1.81
C ASP A 70 8.48 -1.81 3.21
N PHE A 71 7.35 -1.36 3.76
CA PHE A 71 7.28 -0.85 5.13
C PHE A 71 5.98 -1.31 5.76
N VAL A 72 6.03 -1.61 7.04
CA VAL A 72 4.83 -1.73 7.87
C VAL A 72 4.99 -0.71 8.98
N VAL A 73 4.15 0.30 8.98
CA VAL A 73 4.27 1.45 9.86
C VAL A 73 3.31 1.29 11.02
N ASP A 74 3.86 1.33 12.24
CA ASP A 74 3.10 1.24 13.50
C ASP A 74 2.18 0.02 13.52
N GLU A 75 2.57 -1.04 12.80
CA GLU A 75 1.83 -2.30 12.73
C GLU A 75 0.42 -2.13 12.16
N LYS A 76 0.13 -1.01 11.50
CA LYS A 76 -1.21 -0.71 11.02
C LYS A 76 -1.28 -0.35 9.56
N VAL A 77 -0.20 0.15 8.98
CA VAL A 77 -0.22 0.66 7.62
C VAL A 77 0.86 -0.04 6.81
N VAL A 78 0.47 -0.67 5.71
CA VAL A 78 1.44 -1.19 4.74
C VAL A 78 1.74 -0.06 3.77
N LEU A 79 3.01 0.29 3.66
CA LEU A 79 3.47 1.35 2.76
C LEU A 79 4.30 0.70 1.66
N ALA A 80 3.87 0.88 0.43
CA ALA A 80 4.57 0.34 -0.73
C ALA A 80 5.05 1.50 -1.60
N LEU A 81 6.28 1.38 -2.08
CA LEU A 81 6.92 2.45 -2.82
C LEU A 81 7.21 2.04 -4.24
N ARG A 82 7.08 3.00 -5.14
CA ARG A 82 7.41 2.81 -6.56
C ARG A 82 8.11 4.06 -7.08
N SER A 83 8.86 3.88 -8.16
CA SER A 83 9.49 4.99 -8.88
C SER A 83 9.38 4.68 -10.36
N GLN A 84 8.25 5.03 -10.95
CA GLN A 84 7.92 4.62 -12.31
C GLN A 84 6.95 5.62 -12.93
N ASP A 85 6.52 5.37 -14.17
CA ASP A 85 5.69 6.31 -14.90
C ASP A 85 4.28 6.45 -14.38
N GLY A 86 3.78 5.49 -13.64
CA GLY A 86 2.44 5.56 -13.06
C GLY A 86 2.14 4.27 -12.35
N LEU A 87 1.09 4.28 -11.56
CA LEU A 87 0.69 3.13 -10.77
C LEU A 87 -0.29 2.27 -11.58
N LYS A 88 -0.17 0.95 -11.41
CA LYS A 88 -0.98 -0.01 -12.14
C LYS A 88 -1.91 -0.76 -11.19
N ASP A 89 -3.00 -1.29 -11.75
CA ASP A 89 -3.97 -2.03 -10.94
C ASP A 89 -3.35 -3.27 -10.32
N THR A 90 -2.40 -3.91 -11.00
CA THR A 90 -1.75 -5.09 -10.43
C THR A 90 -0.99 -4.74 -9.16
N GLU A 91 -0.45 -3.53 -9.09
CA GLU A 91 0.25 -3.10 -7.89
C GLU A 91 -0.70 -2.87 -6.73
N VAL A 92 -1.88 -2.33 -7.03
CA VAL A 92 -2.92 -2.17 -6.02
C VAL A 92 -3.31 -3.54 -5.46
N GLN A 93 -3.46 -4.53 -6.33
CA GLN A 93 -3.80 -5.88 -5.90
C GLN A 93 -2.72 -6.49 -5.00
N GLN A 94 -1.47 -6.23 -5.33
CA GLN A 94 -0.38 -6.72 -4.49
C GLN A 94 -0.42 -6.13 -3.09
N VAL A 95 -0.72 -4.83 -3.00
CA VAL A 95 -0.84 -4.20 -1.68
C VAL A 95 -2.01 -4.79 -0.90
N LEU A 96 -3.12 -5.07 -1.58
CA LEU A 96 -4.26 -5.72 -0.93
C LEU A 96 -3.87 -7.06 -0.34
N ARG A 97 -3.07 -7.83 -1.07
CA ARG A 97 -2.60 -9.12 -0.54
C ARG A 97 -1.72 -8.92 0.69
N CYS A 98 -0.84 -7.93 0.63
CA CYS A 98 0.01 -7.64 1.78
C CYS A 98 -0.81 -7.22 3.00
N LEU A 99 -1.85 -6.42 2.80
CA LEU A 99 -2.73 -6.02 3.90
C LEU A 99 -3.34 -7.23 4.59
N SER A 100 -3.88 -8.14 3.80
CA SER A 100 -4.49 -9.35 4.33
C SER A 100 -3.50 -10.16 5.14
N LEU A 101 -2.32 -10.36 4.59
CA LEU A 101 -1.32 -11.22 5.23
C LEU A 101 -0.72 -10.56 6.46
N ALA A 102 -0.58 -9.24 6.44
CA ALA A 102 0.02 -8.52 7.56
C ALA A 102 -0.98 -8.17 8.65
N GLY A 103 -2.28 -8.30 8.36
CA GLY A 103 -3.29 -7.91 9.33
C GLY A 103 -3.35 -6.42 9.55
N CYS A 104 -3.04 -5.64 8.53
CA CYS A 104 -3.02 -4.19 8.65
C CYS A 104 -4.34 -3.58 8.25
N SER A 105 -4.58 -2.36 8.74
CA SER A 105 -5.86 -1.67 8.54
C SER A 105 -5.97 -1.03 7.18
N ILE A 106 -4.86 -0.56 6.63
CA ILE A 106 -4.89 0.22 5.39
C ILE A 106 -3.54 0.12 4.71
N GLY A 107 -3.56 0.26 3.40
CA GLY A 107 -2.35 0.32 2.59
C GLY A 107 -2.19 1.67 1.95
N LEU A 108 -0.97 2.01 1.66
CA LEU A 108 -0.62 3.24 1.00
C LEU A 108 0.41 2.91 -0.07
N LEU A 109 0.06 3.18 -1.31
CA LEU A 109 0.94 2.92 -2.45
C LEU A 109 1.39 4.28 -2.98
N VAL A 110 2.70 4.51 -2.95
CA VAL A 110 3.26 5.83 -3.26
C VAL A 110 4.25 5.70 -4.41
N ASN A 111 4.11 6.57 -5.39
CA ASN A 111 4.98 6.59 -6.55
C ASN A 111 5.75 7.90 -6.57
N PHE A 112 7.07 7.79 -6.54
CA PHE A 112 7.98 8.93 -6.54
C PHE A 112 8.52 9.25 -7.92
N GLY A 113 8.10 8.49 -8.93
CA GLY A 113 8.71 8.62 -10.26
C GLY A 113 8.18 9.77 -11.09
N LEU A 114 7.14 10.43 -10.66
CA LEU A 114 6.53 11.52 -11.41
C LEU A 114 6.91 12.86 -10.80
N VAL A 115 6.75 13.93 -11.58
CA VAL A 115 7.03 15.28 -11.09
C VAL A 115 6.20 15.60 -9.87
N LYS A 116 4.94 15.19 -9.89
CA LYS A 116 4.08 15.29 -8.72
C LYS A 116 3.99 13.91 -8.09
N ILE A 117 4.09 13.87 -6.77
CA ILE A 117 3.97 12.60 -6.07
C ILE A 117 2.56 12.04 -6.31
N GLN A 118 2.51 10.73 -6.51
CA GLN A 118 1.25 10.03 -6.76
C GLN A 118 1.06 9.01 -5.66
N TYR A 119 -0.14 8.93 -5.11
CA TYR A 119 -0.38 7.91 -4.09
C TYR A 119 -1.82 7.46 -4.12
N LYS A 120 -2.05 6.25 -3.59
CA LYS A 120 -3.38 5.68 -3.46
C LYS A 120 -3.53 5.07 -2.09
N ARG A 121 -4.68 5.31 -1.46
CA ARG A 121 -5.07 4.63 -0.24
C ARG A 121 -5.80 3.36 -0.63
N ILE A 122 -5.46 2.26 0.04
CA ILE A 122 -6.00 0.95 -0.32
C ILE A 122 -6.59 0.32 0.93
N LEU A 123 -7.86 -0.04 0.84
CA LEU A 123 -8.59 -0.62 1.95
C LEU A 123 -8.63 -2.14 1.84
N PRO A 124 -8.71 -2.84 2.97
CA PRO A 124 -8.84 -4.30 2.92
C PRO A 124 -10.03 -4.74 2.08
N SER A 125 -9.90 -5.92 1.48
CA SER A 125 -10.91 -6.39 0.54
C SER A 125 -12.30 -6.52 1.14
N HIS A 126 -12.41 -6.92 2.42
CA HIS A 126 -13.72 -7.07 3.01
C HIS A 126 -14.44 -5.73 3.13
N GLN A 127 -13.70 -4.66 3.41
CA GLN A 127 -14.30 -3.33 3.47
C GLN A 127 -14.70 -2.86 2.07
N GLN A 128 -13.94 -3.23 1.08
CA GLN A 128 -14.30 -2.91 -0.28
C GLN A 128 -15.61 -3.58 -0.68
N ARG A 129 -15.79 -4.83 -0.27
CA ARG A 129 -17.02 -5.52 -0.56
C ARG A 129 -18.21 -4.87 0.10
N GLU A 130 -18.04 -4.44 1.35
CA GLU A 130 -19.12 -3.79 2.07
C GLU A 130 -19.53 -2.48 1.41
N THR A 131 -18.54 -1.71 1.00
CA THR A 131 -18.85 -0.43 0.38
C THR A 131 -19.46 -0.62 -0.99
N ARG A 132 -19.13 -1.69 -1.65
CA ARG A 132 -19.61 -1.92 -2.98
C ARG A 132 -21.09 -2.26 -3.03
N LYS A 133 -21.58 -2.95 -2.04
CA LYS A 133 -23.00 -3.25 -1.91
C LYS A 133 -23.56 -4.15 -2.99
N GLU A 134 -22.78 -4.79 -3.76
CA GLU A 134 -23.26 -5.68 -4.80
C GLU A 134 -22.60 -7.02 -4.65
N PRO A 135 -23.25 -8.07 -5.10
CA PRO A 135 -22.65 -9.38 -4.99
C PRO A 135 -21.40 -9.45 -5.84
N TYR A 136 -20.36 -9.96 -5.27
CA TYR A 136 -19.11 -10.10 -5.98
C TYR A 136 -19.13 -11.34 -6.81
N ARG A 137 -18.74 -11.22 -7.98
CA ARG A 137 -18.64 -12.34 -8.82
C ARG A 137 -17.23 -12.57 -9.13
N HIS A 138 -16.64 -13.31 -8.85
CA HIS A 138 -15.39 -13.72 -9.09
C HIS A 138 -14.21 -13.23 -8.95
N MET A 139 -14.04 -13.30 -8.75
CA MET A 139 -13.17 -13.05 -8.48
C MET A 139 -12.36 -12.88 -8.60
N GLY A 140 -12.31 -12.93 -8.76
CA GLY A 140 -11.53 -12.62 -8.81
C GLY A 140 -10.93 -12.08 -9.22
N TYR A 141 -11.05 -11.84 -9.78
CA TYR A 141 -10.68 -10.97 -10.18
C TYR A 141 -11.12 -10.37 -10.92
N ARG A 142 -11.51 -10.08 -11.30
CA ARG A 142 -11.97 -9.33 -11.81
C ARG A 142 -12.03 -8.57 -12.15
N GLU A 143 -12.17 -8.27 -12.37
CA GLU A 143 -12.30 -7.48 -12.43
C GLU A 143 -12.07 -6.84 -12.32
N ILE A 144 -11.80 -6.69 -12.45
CA ILE A 144 -11.74 -6.02 -12.15
C ILE A 144 -11.81 -5.46 -12.50
N GLY A 145 -11.76 -5.17 -12.98
CA GLY A 145 -12.03 -4.55 -13.13
C GLY A 145 -12.21 -4.05 -13.72
N ARG A 146 -12.58 -3.91 -14.42
CA ARG A 146 -13.02 -3.47 -14.83
C ARG A 146 -13.64 -3.17 -15.19
N THR A 147 -13.54 -2.91 -15.35
CA THR A 147 -14.22 -2.71 -15.30
C THR A 147 -14.68 -2.56 -15.87
N ARG A 148 -15.15 -2.57 -16.86
CA ARG A 148 -15.69 -2.46 -17.11
C ARG A 148 -16.27 -2.08 -17.28
N GLU A 149 -16.38 -1.92 -17.50
CA GLU A 149 -16.83 -1.69 -17.00
C GLU A 149 -16.91 -1.70 -16.47
N GLY A 150 -16.67 -1.93 -16.78
CA GLY A 150 -16.65 -2.13 -15.90
C GLY A 150 -16.35 -2.32 -15.13
N ASN A 151 -16.03 -2.09 -14.92
CA ASN A 151 -15.73 -2.29 -13.99
C ASN A 151 -15.15 -2.45 -13.26
N PRO A 152 -14.97 -2.57 -13.09
CA PRO A 152 -14.49 -2.72 -12.24
C PRO A 152 -14.04 -2.87 -11.58
N VAL A 153 -13.72 -2.97 -11.55
CA VAL A 153 -13.32 -3.18 -10.82
C VAL A 153 -12.94 -3.22 -10.20
N ILE A 154 -12.72 -3.21 -10.01
CA ILE A 154 -12.46 -3.30 -9.15
C ILE A 154 -12.44 -3.05 -8.65
#